data_4464f56ed7df7a5799780276b5e38818
#
_entry.id   4464f56ed7df7a5799780276b5e38818
#
_cell.length_a   1.000
_cell.length_b   1.000
_cell.length_c   1.000
_cell.angle_alpha   90.00
_cell.angle_beta   90.00
_cell.angle_gamma   90.00
#
_symmetry.space_group_name_H-M   'P 1'
#
loop_
_entity.id
_entity.type
_entity.pdbx_description
1 polymer ?
#
loop_
_entity_poly.entity_id
_entity_poly.type
_entity_poly.pdbx_seq_one_letter_code
_entity_poly.pdbx_strand_id
1 'polypeptide(L)'
;MVTKKLLFVTATRADFSKLKSLIRIANKKKEFSIYVVITGMHVINKYGSTYKEVQKFFKFKSKIFKFKNQSIGDRLEIIMSKTIKKFSKIVKKIKPDLIIIHGDRVEALACASVGSLNHILTAHIEGGELSGSIDEHIRH
;
A
#
# COMPACT_ATOMS: atom_id res chain seq x y z
N MET A 1 -6.38 -16.82 -20.56
CA MET A 1 -5.13 -16.15 -20.15
C MET A 1 -5.15 -15.93 -18.65
N VAL A 2 -4.13 -16.41 -17.96
CA VAL A 2 -4.00 -16.22 -16.53
C VAL A 2 -3.56 -14.76 -16.25
N THR A 3 -4.38 -14.00 -15.55
CA THR A 3 -4.02 -12.64 -15.15
C THR A 3 -3.14 -12.64 -13.90
N LYS A 4 -2.18 -11.72 -13.83
CA LYS A 4 -1.38 -11.49 -12.64
C LYS A 4 -2.05 -10.43 -11.77
N LYS A 5 -2.14 -10.70 -10.48
CA LYS A 5 -2.77 -9.79 -9.51
C LYS A 5 -1.71 -8.86 -8.93
N LEU A 6 -1.89 -7.57 -9.17
CA LEU A 6 -1.02 -6.51 -8.63
C LEU A 6 -1.74 -5.81 -7.49
N LEU A 7 -1.14 -5.80 -6.31
CA LEU A 7 -1.71 -5.17 -5.13
C LEU A 7 -0.89 -3.93 -4.77
N PHE A 8 -1.46 -2.75 -5.03
CA PHE A 8 -0.85 -1.47 -4.69
C PHE A 8 -1.27 -1.04 -3.29
N VAL A 9 -0.33 -0.52 -2.53
CA VAL A 9 -0.59 0.01 -1.18
C VAL A 9 -0.34 1.51 -1.19
N THR A 10 -1.31 2.28 -0.73
CA THR A 10 -1.18 3.73 -0.57
C THR A 10 -1.61 4.14 0.83
N ALA A 11 -0.73 4.85 1.53
CA ALA A 11 -0.93 5.29 2.91
C ALA A 11 -1.00 6.81 3.04
N THR A 12 -0.55 7.54 2.02
CA THR A 12 -0.57 9.00 2.02
C THR A 12 -0.93 9.52 0.62
N ARG A 13 -1.32 10.79 0.57
CA ARG A 13 -1.56 11.48 -0.69
C ARG A 13 -0.30 11.49 -1.57
N ALA A 14 0.86 11.61 -0.97
CA ALA A 14 2.15 11.56 -1.67
C ALA A 14 2.37 10.20 -2.34
N ASP A 15 2.10 9.10 -1.63
CA ASP A 15 2.18 7.75 -2.20
C ASP A 15 1.28 7.62 -3.44
N PHE A 16 0.03 8.02 -3.30
CA PHE A 16 -0.95 7.91 -4.38
C PHE A 16 -0.54 8.74 -5.60
N SER A 17 -0.03 9.95 -5.38
CA SER A 17 0.46 10.81 -6.44
C SER A 17 1.56 10.13 -7.27
N LYS A 18 2.47 9.40 -6.62
CA LYS A 18 3.55 8.67 -7.29
C LYS A 18 3.05 7.39 -7.97
N LEU A 19 2.13 6.68 -7.34
CA LEU A 19 1.62 5.41 -7.86
C LEU A 19 0.58 5.56 -8.97
N LYS A 20 -0.08 6.70 -9.04
CA LYS A 20 -1.22 6.95 -9.93
C LYS A 20 -0.94 6.65 -11.40
N SER A 21 0.20 7.10 -11.92
CA SER A 21 0.59 6.87 -13.32
C SER A 21 0.85 5.40 -13.59
N LEU A 22 1.54 4.73 -12.67
CA LEU A 22 1.85 3.32 -12.79
C LEU A 22 0.57 2.46 -12.78
N ILE A 23 -0.35 2.76 -11.87
CA ILE A 23 -1.64 2.10 -11.79
C ILE A 23 -2.42 2.28 -13.10
N ARG A 24 -2.43 3.49 -13.65
CA ARG A 24 -3.12 3.81 -14.89
C ARG A 24 -2.57 2.99 -16.06
N ILE A 25 -1.25 2.88 -16.16
CA ILE A 25 -0.59 2.11 -17.22
C ILE A 25 -0.87 0.62 -17.05
N ALA A 26 -0.70 0.10 -15.84
CA ALA A 26 -0.94 -1.30 -15.54
C ALA A 26 -2.39 -1.72 -15.80
N ASN A 27 -3.34 -0.83 -15.48
CA ASN A 27 -4.77 -1.11 -15.66
C ASN A 27 -5.19 -1.22 -17.14
N LYS A 28 -4.40 -0.69 -18.07
CA LYS A 28 -4.63 -0.84 -19.51
C LYS A 28 -4.16 -2.18 -20.06
N LYS A 29 -3.39 -2.93 -19.29
CA LYS A 29 -2.83 -4.22 -19.71
C LYS A 29 -3.77 -5.34 -19.32
N LYS A 30 -4.15 -6.16 -20.29
CA LYS A 30 -5.07 -7.29 -20.07
C LYS A 30 -4.48 -8.38 -19.18
N GLU A 31 -3.15 -8.45 -19.08
CA GLU A 31 -2.41 -9.39 -18.27
C GLU A 31 -2.51 -9.12 -16.76
N PHE A 32 -2.95 -7.92 -16.38
CA PHE A 32 -2.97 -7.51 -14.97
C PHE A 32 -4.37 -7.29 -14.43
N SER A 33 -4.57 -7.73 -13.20
CA SER A 33 -5.74 -7.41 -12.39
C SER A 33 -5.27 -6.54 -11.23
N ILE A 34 -5.80 -5.33 -11.13
CA ILE A 34 -5.30 -4.30 -10.20
C ILE A 34 -6.16 -4.26 -8.94
N TYR A 35 -5.50 -4.33 -7.79
CA TYR A 35 -6.11 -4.16 -6.47
C TYR A 35 -5.40 -3.03 -5.73
N VAL A 36 -6.12 -2.31 -4.88
CA VAL A 36 -5.56 -1.20 -4.12
C VAL A 36 -5.96 -1.29 -2.66
N VAL A 37 -4.99 -1.14 -1.78
CA VAL A 37 -5.19 -0.99 -0.33
C VAL A 37 -4.99 0.47 0.03
N ILE A 38 -5.96 1.04 0.72
CA ILE A 38 -5.94 2.41 1.23
C ILE A 38 -5.89 2.35 2.75
N THR A 39 -4.86 2.94 3.34
CA THR A 39 -4.68 2.97 4.79
C THR A 39 -3.91 4.21 5.23
N GLY A 40 -3.37 4.22 6.42
CA GLY A 40 -2.53 5.29 6.92
C GLY A 40 -3.25 6.63 7.02
N MET A 41 -2.58 7.68 6.58
CA MET A 41 -3.10 9.05 6.65
C MET A 41 -4.33 9.29 5.76
N HIS A 42 -4.53 8.48 4.73
CA HIS A 42 -5.72 8.59 3.87
C HIS A 42 -7.03 8.45 4.63
N VAL A 43 -7.05 7.64 5.67
CA VAL A 43 -8.28 7.29 6.41
C VAL A 43 -8.46 8.08 7.70
N ILE A 44 -7.60 9.06 7.95
CA ILE A 44 -7.67 9.92 9.15
C ILE A 44 -8.31 11.25 8.79
N ASN A 45 -9.40 11.60 9.47
CA ASN A 45 -10.13 12.85 9.23
C ASN A 45 -9.25 14.10 9.38
N LYS A 46 -8.32 14.08 10.33
CA LYS A 46 -7.36 15.17 10.56
C LYS A 46 -6.58 15.56 9.29
N TYR A 47 -6.32 14.60 8.41
CA TYR A 47 -5.57 14.82 7.17
C TYR A 47 -6.47 14.92 5.93
N GLY A 48 -7.77 15.23 6.12
CA GLY A 48 -8.70 15.52 5.03
C GLY A 48 -9.33 14.30 4.35
N SER A 49 -9.22 13.12 4.95
CA SER A 49 -9.84 11.88 4.41
C SER A 49 -9.57 11.67 2.92
N THR A 50 -8.30 11.77 2.53
CA THR A 50 -7.86 11.73 1.12
C THR A 50 -8.12 10.41 0.42
N TYR A 51 -8.59 9.37 1.14
CA TYR A 51 -9.02 8.11 0.53
C TYR A 51 -10.09 8.32 -0.56
N LYS A 52 -10.87 9.39 -0.46
CA LYS A 52 -11.90 9.74 -1.45
C LYS A 52 -11.30 10.03 -2.83
N GLU A 53 -10.11 10.62 -2.87
CA GLU A 53 -9.39 10.88 -4.13
C GLU A 53 -9.00 9.57 -4.81
N VAL A 54 -8.54 8.59 -4.03
CA VAL A 54 -8.17 7.26 -4.54
C VAL A 54 -9.41 6.56 -5.07
N GLN A 55 -10.52 6.60 -4.32
CA GLN A 55 -11.76 5.95 -4.72
C GLN A 55 -12.35 6.53 -6.02
N LYS A 56 -12.22 7.84 -6.22
CA LYS A 56 -12.67 8.49 -7.48
C LYS A 56 -11.84 8.07 -8.68
N PHE A 57 -10.58 7.77 -8.48
CA PHE A 57 -9.68 7.35 -9.54
C PHE A 57 -10.00 5.94 -10.07
N PHE A 58 -10.57 5.09 -9.22
CA PHE A 58 -10.89 3.70 -9.57
C PHE A 58 -12.37 3.52 -9.87
N LYS A 59 -12.68 2.98 -11.06
CA LYS A 59 -14.06 2.66 -11.46
C LYS A 59 -14.59 1.39 -10.77
N PHE A 60 -13.72 0.50 -10.36
CA PHE A 60 -14.10 -0.79 -9.77
C PHE A 60 -13.89 -0.82 -8.26
N LYS A 61 -14.89 -0.39 -7.52
CA LYS A 61 -14.85 -0.35 -6.04
C LYS A 61 -14.62 -1.71 -5.39
N SER A 62 -14.99 -2.80 -6.06
CA SER A 62 -14.79 -4.16 -5.53
C SER A 62 -13.32 -4.57 -5.39
N LYS A 63 -12.42 -3.84 -6.02
CA LYS A 63 -10.96 -4.07 -5.96
C LYS A 63 -10.24 -3.10 -5.03
N ILE A 64 -10.98 -2.30 -4.27
CA ILE A 64 -10.44 -1.35 -3.30
C ILE A 64 -10.71 -1.88 -1.90
N PHE A 65 -9.64 -1.94 -1.10
CA PHE A 65 -9.69 -2.33 0.31
C PHE A 65 -9.22 -1.15 1.14
N LYS A 66 -10.00 -0.78 2.15
CA LYS A 66 -9.69 0.34 3.03
C LYS A 66 -9.72 -0.13 4.48
N PHE A 67 -8.68 0.21 5.24
CA PHE A 67 -8.69 -0.03 6.67
C PHE A 67 -7.95 1.05 7.45
N LYS A 68 -8.39 1.26 8.69
CA LYS A 68 -7.73 2.14 9.64
C LYS A 68 -6.64 1.35 10.37
N ASN A 69 -5.41 1.87 10.38
CA ASN A 69 -4.27 1.23 11.02
C ASN A 69 -3.72 1.96 12.23
N GLN A 70 -4.31 3.11 12.58
CA GLN A 70 -3.77 3.93 13.65
C GLN A 70 -4.83 4.80 14.31
N SER A 71 -4.56 5.16 15.57
CA SER A 71 -5.28 6.17 16.35
C SER A 71 -4.30 7.26 16.75
N ILE A 72 -4.82 8.44 17.12
CA ILE A 72 -3.99 9.56 17.56
C ILE A 72 -3.14 9.11 18.75
N GLY A 73 -1.82 9.37 18.68
CA GLY A 73 -0.89 9.00 19.73
C GLY A 73 -0.33 7.59 19.65
N ASP A 74 -0.75 6.78 18.70
CA ASP A 74 -0.16 5.44 18.51
C ASP A 74 1.31 5.56 18.16
N ARG A 75 2.14 4.73 18.80
CA ARG A 75 3.55 4.59 18.47
C ARG A 75 3.71 3.79 17.17
N LEU A 76 4.83 3.98 16.48
CA LEU A 76 5.06 3.38 15.16
C LEU A 76 4.98 1.86 15.16
N GLU A 77 5.50 1.20 16.20
CA GLU A 77 5.43 -0.26 16.30
C GLU A 77 3.99 -0.77 16.49
N ILE A 78 3.12 0.03 17.08
CA ILE A 78 1.69 -0.30 17.22
C ILE A 78 0.98 -0.14 15.89
N ILE A 79 1.28 0.93 15.16
CA ILE A 79 0.77 1.14 13.81
C ILE A 79 1.21 0.00 12.89
N MET A 80 2.47 -0.41 12.98
CA MET A 80 3.00 -1.53 12.23
C MET A 80 2.26 -2.83 12.53
N SER A 81 2.03 -3.12 13.80
CA SER A 81 1.29 -4.30 14.27
C SER A 81 -0.12 -4.34 13.69
N LYS A 82 -0.85 -3.25 13.78
CA LYS A 82 -2.21 -3.13 13.23
C LYS A 82 -2.24 -3.29 11.72
N THR A 83 -1.26 -2.71 11.05
CA THR A 83 -1.13 -2.79 9.59
C THR A 83 -0.88 -4.22 9.14
N ILE A 84 0.08 -4.90 9.76
CA ILE A 84 0.41 -6.30 9.46
C ILE A 84 -0.82 -7.17 9.61
N LYS A 85 -1.54 -7.04 10.74
CA LYS A 85 -2.71 -7.86 11.03
C LYS A 85 -3.81 -7.71 9.98
N LYS A 86 -4.14 -6.48 9.62
CA LYS A 86 -5.21 -6.19 8.65
C LYS A 86 -4.79 -6.48 7.22
N PHE A 87 -3.57 -6.10 6.85
CA PHE A 87 -3.04 -6.36 5.52
C PHE A 87 -2.88 -7.85 5.23
N SER A 88 -2.45 -8.62 6.21
CA SER A 88 -2.33 -10.08 6.09
C SER A 88 -3.66 -10.74 5.69
N LYS A 89 -4.77 -10.28 6.25
CA LYS A 89 -6.10 -10.79 5.89
C LYS A 89 -6.45 -10.50 4.42
N ILE A 90 -6.09 -9.32 3.94
CA ILE A 90 -6.32 -8.92 2.55
C ILE A 90 -5.47 -9.78 1.60
N VAL A 91 -4.19 -9.96 1.93
CA VAL A 91 -3.27 -10.79 1.13
C VAL A 91 -3.77 -12.22 1.05
N LYS A 92 -4.24 -12.78 2.16
CA LYS A 92 -4.82 -14.12 2.20
C LYS A 92 -6.04 -14.25 1.28
N LYS A 93 -6.86 -13.22 1.22
CA LYS A 93 -8.07 -13.19 0.39
C LYS A 93 -7.75 -13.03 -1.10
N ILE A 94 -6.86 -12.09 -1.43
CA ILE A 94 -6.53 -11.75 -2.83
C ILE A 94 -5.54 -12.72 -3.43
N LYS A 95 -4.54 -13.15 -2.66
CA LYS A 95 -3.37 -13.92 -3.13
C LYS A 95 -2.66 -13.20 -4.28
N PRO A 96 -2.10 -12.01 -4.03
CA PRO A 96 -1.47 -11.23 -5.09
C PRO A 96 -0.18 -11.89 -5.59
N ASP A 97 0.14 -11.63 -6.85
CA ASP A 97 1.41 -12.06 -7.44
C ASP A 97 2.53 -11.07 -7.16
N LEU A 98 2.16 -9.79 -6.98
CA LEU A 98 3.10 -8.72 -6.69
C LEU A 98 2.45 -7.69 -5.78
N ILE A 99 3.15 -7.29 -4.73
CA ILE A 99 2.79 -6.19 -3.86
C ILE A 99 3.65 -4.99 -4.24
N ILE A 100 3.03 -3.83 -4.47
CA ILE A 100 3.75 -2.60 -4.82
C ILE A 100 3.57 -1.59 -3.68
N ILE A 101 4.69 -1.19 -3.09
CA ILE A 101 4.75 -0.21 -2.01
C ILE A 101 5.58 1.00 -2.44
N HIS A 102 5.42 2.11 -1.73
CA HIS A 102 6.15 3.34 -1.99
C HIS A 102 6.67 3.97 -0.69
N GLY A 103 7.88 4.51 -0.74
CA GLY A 103 8.40 5.40 0.28
C GLY A 103 8.95 4.71 1.52
N ASP A 104 8.91 5.45 2.62
CA ASP A 104 9.65 5.16 3.85
C ASP A 104 8.79 5.15 5.12
N ARG A 105 7.49 5.08 4.97
CA ARG A 105 6.60 5.02 6.13
C ARG A 105 6.51 3.60 6.68
N VAL A 106 6.07 3.51 7.94
CA VAL A 106 5.92 2.24 8.64
C VAL A 106 4.95 1.29 7.93
N GLU A 107 3.97 1.81 7.21
CA GLU A 107 3.05 1.00 6.41
C GLU A 107 3.78 0.25 5.29
N ALA A 108 4.77 0.89 4.67
CA ALA A 108 5.59 0.24 3.64
C ALA A 108 6.37 -0.94 4.22
N LEU A 109 7.01 -0.74 5.37
CA LEU A 109 7.74 -1.81 6.07
C LEU A 109 6.80 -2.96 6.47
N ALA A 110 5.64 -2.64 7.02
CA ALA A 110 4.65 -3.62 7.42
C ALA A 110 4.18 -4.49 6.25
N CYS A 111 3.84 -3.86 5.13
CA CYS A 111 3.36 -4.56 3.94
C CYS A 111 4.48 -5.38 3.27
N ALA A 112 5.70 -4.86 3.24
CA ALA A 112 6.86 -5.60 2.75
C ALA A 112 7.14 -6.84 3.60
N SER A 113 7.00 -6.72 4.91
CA SER A 113 7.17 -7.85 5.84
C SER A 113 6.14 -8.95 5.56
N VAL A 114 4.88 -8.59 5.38
CA VAL A 114 3.82 -9.56 5.02
C VAL A 114 4.15 -10.24 3.69
N GLY A 115 4.57 -9.48 2.69
CA GLY A 115 4.95 -10.02 1.39
C GLY A 115 6.10 -11.01 1.50
N SER A 116 7.18 -10.62 2.17
CA SER A 116 8.37 -11.44 2.35
C SER A 116 8.06 -12.74 3.07
N LEU A 117 7.32 -12.67 4.18
CA LEU A 117 6.98 -13.85 4.99
C LEU A 117 6.01 -14.81 4.27
N ASN A 118 5.30 -14.34 3.27
CA ASN A 118 4.42 -15.17 2.46
C ASN A 118 5.00 -15.52 1.08
N HIS A 119 6.29 -15.25 0.86
CA HIS A 119 6.99 -15.51 -0.40
C HIS A 119 6.34 -14.83 -1.60
N ILE A 120 5.77 -13.64 -1.39
CA ILE A 120 5.18 -12.82 -2.44
C ILE A 120 6.19 -11.76 -2.85
N LEU A 121 6.40 -11.61 -4.15
CA LEU A 121 7.30 -10.57 -4.67
C LEU A 121 6.79 -9.18 -4.25
N THR A 122 7.72 -8.32 -3.87
CA THR A 122 7.41 -6.95 -3.47
C THR A 122 8.27 -5.98 -4.28
N ALA A 123 7.64 -5.02 -4.93
CA ALA A 123 8.30 -3.91 -5.60
C ALA A 123 8.23 -2.69 -4.69
N HIS A 124 9.37 -2.10 -4.37
CA HIS A 124 9.49 -0.95 -3.50
C HIS A 124 9.93 0.27 -4.30
N ILE A 125 9.00 1.17 -4.57
CA ILE A 125 9.26 2.42 -5.29
C ILE A 125 9.86 3.43 -4.30
N GLU A 126 10.97 4.05 -4.69
CA GLU A 126 11.79 4.91 -3.81
C GLU A 126 12.31 4.15 -2.58
N GLY A 127 12.57 2.86 -2.76
CA GLY A 127 13.24 2.03 -1.76
C GLY A 127 14.75 2.07 -1.92
N GLY A 128 15.49 1.89 -0.82
CA GLY A 128 16.94 1.86 -0.84
C GLY A 128 17.62 3.20 -1.05
N GLU A 129 16.90 4.30 -1.06
CA GLU A 129 17.45 5.64 -1.25
C GLU A 129 18.03 6.20 0.04
N LEU A 130 19.13 6.95 -0.08
CA LEU A 130 19.72 7.66 1.07
C LEU A 130 19.00 8.99 1.26
N SER A 131 18.53 9.25 2.47
CA SER A 131 17.81 10.49 2.78
C SER A 131 18.45 11.31 3.91
N GLY A 132 19.42 10.73 4.62
CA GLY A 132 20.03 11.37 5.79
C GLY A 132 19.10 11.49 7.00
N SER A 133 17.99 10.76 7.00
CA SER A 133 17.02 10.74 8.08
C SER A 133 16.85 9.34 8.67
N ILE A 134 16.16 9.27 9.82
CA ILE A 134 15.85 7.98 10.48
C ILE A 134 15.02 7.05 9.58
N ASP A 135 14.30 7.62 8.63
CA ASP A 135 13.45 6.85 7.70
C ASP A 135 14.25 5.92 6.77
N GLU A 136 15.56 6.11 6.67
CA GLU A 136 16.44 5.20 5.93
C GLU A 136 16.33 3.75 6.41
N HIS A 137 16.12 3.55 7.71
CA HIS A 137 15.95 2.19 8.28
C HIS A 137 14.74 1.48 7.69
N ILE A 138 13.71 2.20 7.31
CA ILE A 138 12.50 1.64 6.71
C ILE A 138 12.72 1.34 5.23
N ARG A 139 13.53 2.16 4.54
CA ARG A 139 13.80 1.99 3.10
C ARG A 139 14.70 0.80 2.78
N HIS A 140 15.55 0.40 3.71
CA HIS A 140 16.52 -0.68 3.53
C HIS A 140 16.09 -1.95 4.24
#